data_4d297ab53204ba160da2258916dd5bed
#
_entry.id   4d297ab53204ba160da2258916dd5bed
#
_cell.length_a   1.000
_cell.length_b   1.000
_cell.length_c   1.000
_cell.angle_alpha   90.00
_cell.angle_beta   90.00
_cell.angle_gamma   90.00
#
_symmetry.space_group_name_H-M   'P 1'
#
loop_
_entity.id
_entity.type
_entity.pdbx_description
1 polymer ?
#
loop_
_entity_poly.entity_id
_entity_poly.type
_entity_poly.pdbx_seq_one_letter_code
_entity_poly.pdbx_strand_id
1 'polypeptide(L)'
;MNEMIRNFTNDEHDITDDWGHAFALKMLDHVRSRMVEFQTETGHMYNLEATPAEGTTYRFAKEDKKRFPDILQAGTPEHPYYTNSSQLPVGYTDDPFLALEMQDDLQKKYTGGTVLHLYMNEAVSSAEACRELVRRVLTTFRLPYITVTPTFSICPKHGYISGRHDFCPYCDAELLAKKKAEAAVANASQAAKAA
;
A
#
# COMPACT_ATOMS: atom_id res chain seq x y z
N MET A 1 -2.48 -6.47 11.94
CA MET A 1 -2.15 -5.92 13.27
C MET A 1 -2.94 -4.66 13.58
N ASN A 2 -3.02 -3.71 12.68
CA ASN A 2 -3.77 -2.46 12.85
C ASN A 2 -5.22 -2.69 13.32
N GLU A 3 -6.01 -3.45 12.55
CA GLU A 3 -7.42 -3.70 12.86
C GLU A 3 -7.61 -4.55 14.14
N MET A 4 -6.63 -5.38 14.49
CA MET A 4 -6.64 -6.11 15.76
C MET A 4 -6.52 -5.13 16.94
N ILE A 5 -5.61 -4.16 16.88
CA ILE A 5 -5.46 -3.13 17.92
C ILE A 5 -6.76 -2.34 18.04
N ARG A 6 -7.32 -1.86 16.93
CA ARG A 6 -8.57 -1.11 16.90
C ARG A 6 -9.74 -1.88 17.53
N ASN A 7 -9.93 -3.13 17.14
CA ASN A 7 -11.00 -3.96 17.73
C ASN A 7 -10.76 -4.28 19.21
N PHE A 8 -9.50 -4.47 19.61
CA PHE A 8 -9.14 -4.75 21.00
C PHE A 8 -9.37 -3.55 21.93
N THR A 9 -9.21 -2.33 21.41
CA THR A 9 -9.32 -1.07 22.17
C THR A 9 -10.63 -0.32 21.92
N ASN A 10 -11.61 -0.93 21.25
CA ASN A 10 -12.84 -0.27 20.81
C ASN A 10 -12.58 1.02 20.01
N ASP A 11 -11.62 0.97 19.10
CA ASP A 11 -11.19 2.08 18.22
C ASP A 11 -10.51 3.27 18.94
N GLU A 12 -10.08 3.09 20.19
CA GLU A 12 -9.35 4.13 20.93
C GLU A 12 -7.90 4.27 20.44
N HIS A 13 -7.31 3.16 19.93
CA HIS A 13 -5.93 3.12 19.45
C HIS A 13 -5.82 2.35 18.13
N ASP A 14 -4.79 2.71 17.38
CA ASP A 14 -4.38 1.99 16.18
C ASP A 14 -2.83 1.89 16.10
N ILE A 15 -2.29 1.28 15.05
CA ILE A 15 -0.84 1.08 14.94
C ILE A 15 -0.05 2.37 14.72
N THR A 16 -0.72 3.48 14.42
CA THR A 16 -0.10 4.76 14.10
C THR A 16 0.10 5.67 15.30
N ASP A 17 -0.59 5.40 16.41
CA ASP A 17 -0.38 6.11 17.66
C ASP A 17 0.69 5.44 18.55
N ASP A 18 1.19 6.19 19.54
CA ASP A 18 2.27 5.73 20.43
C ASP A 18 1.91 4.47 21.21
N TRP A 19 0.66 4.35 21.67
CA TRP A 19 0.22 3.19 22.43
C TRP A 19 0.11 1.96 21.53
N GLY A 20 -0.53 2.09 20.37
CA GLY A 20 -0.69 1.00 19.42
C GLY A 20 0.63 0.53 18.84
N HIS A 21 1.55 1.45 18.55
CA HIS A 21 2.91 1.14 18.12
C HIS A 21 3.68 0.36 19.18
N ALA A 22 3.68 0.83 20.43
CA ALA A 22 4.33 0.15 21.55
C ALA A 22 3.71 -1.25 21.80
N PHE A 23 2.40 -1.37 21.68
CA PHE A 23 1.71 -2.66 21.79
C PHE A 23 2.13 -3.62 20.68
N ALA A 24 2.22 -3.16 19.45
CA ALA A 24 2.67 -3.96 18.31
C ALA A 24 4.11 -4.46 18.50
N LEU A 25 5.02 -3.62 18.96
CA LEU A 25 6.40 -4.00 19.29
C LEU A 25 6.43 -5.08 20.37
N LYS A 26 5.70 -4.88 21.47
CA LYS A 26 5.62 -5.84 22.57
C LYS A 26 5.06 -7.19 22.11
N MET A 27 4.06 -7.18 21.25
CA MET A 27 3.48 -8.39 20.69
C MET A 27 4.48 -9.13 19.80
N LEU A 28 5.18 -8.46 18.92
CA LEU A 28 6.22 -9.07 18.08
C LEU A 28 7.37 -9.63 18.91
N ASP A 29 7.80 -8.95 19.97
CA ASP A 29 8.83 -9.44 20.89
C ASP A 29 8.36 -10.70 21.63
N HIS A 30 7.11 -10.71 22.07
CA HIS A 30 6.52 -11.91 22.70
C HIS A 30 6.50 -13.10 21.74
N VAL A 31 6.02 -12.91 20.51
CA VAL A 31 6.00 -13.98 19.49
C VAL A 31 7.41 -14.51 19.25
N ARG A 32 8.42 -13.63 19.10
CA ARG A 32 9.83 -14.04 18.93
C ARG A 32 10.34 -14.85 20.11
N SER A 33 10.05 -14.43 21.34
CA SER A 33 10.45 -15.18 22.54
C SER A 33 9.81 -16.58 22.55
N ARG A 34 8.54 -16.69 22.23
CA ARG A 34 7.85 -17.98 22.14
C ARG A 34 8.46 -18.89 21.06
N MET A 35 8.88 -18.33 19.94
CA MET A 35 9.53 -19.10 18.88
C MET A 35 10.89 -19.65 19.32
N VAL A 36 11.67 -18.88 20.10
CA VAL A 36 12.92 -19.36 20.68
C VAL A 36 12.67 -20.52 21.66
N GLU A 37 11.62 -20.42 22.47
CA GLU A 37 11.22 -21.53 23.35
C GLU A 37 10.85 -22.77 22.54
N PHE A 38 10.03 -22.64 21.49
CA PHE A 38 9.69 -23.77 20.61
C PHE A 38 10.92 -24.36 19.90
N GLN A 39 11.89 -23.55 19.50
CA GLN A 39 13.16 -24.07 18.96
C GLN A 39 13.90 -24.93 19.97
N THR A 40 13.91 -24.52 21.24
CA THR A 40 14.54 -25.27 22.33
C THR A 40 13.80 -26.57 22.64
N GLU A 41 12.47 -26.52 22.68
CA GLU A 41 11.62 -27.67 22.99
C GLU A 41 11.62 -28.73 21.88
N THR A 42 11.61 -28.31 20.63
CA THR A 42 11.40 -29.22 19.49
C THR A 42 12.67 -29.56 18.73
N GLY A 43 13.74 -28.76 18.88
CA GLY A 43 14.95 -28.86 18.06
C GLY A 43 14.77 -28.40 16.61
N HIS A 44 13.61 -27.84 16.26
CA HIS A 44 13.33 -27.33 14.92
C HIS A 44 13.62 -25.84 14.83
N MET A 45 13.89 -25.35 13.61
CA MET A 45 14.06 -23.93 13.34
C MET A 45 12.70 -23.29 13.05
N TYR A 46 12.46 -22.12 13.63
CA TYR A 46 11.29 -21.27 13.40
C TYR A 46 11.72 -19.88 13.02
N ASN A 47 10.96 -19.23 12.15
CA ASN A 47 11.14 -17.83 11.83
C ASN A 47 9.79 -17.09 11.84
N LEU A 48 9.85 -15.78 12.02
CA LEU A 48 8.69 -14.89 11.94
C LEU A 48 8.70 -14.16 10.61
N GLU A 49 7.64 -14.33 9.84
CA GLU A 49 7.48 -13.73 8.53
C GLU A 49 6.27 -12.79 8.48
N ALA A 50 6.43 -11.67 7.79
CA ALA A 50 5.36 -10.75 7.44
C ALA A 50 4.85 -11.08 6.03
N THR A 51 4.01 -12.08 5.90
CA THR A 51 3.49 -12.53 4.61
C THR A 51 2.47 -11.54 4.06
N PRO A 52 2.65 -10.97 2.84
CA PRO A 52 1.65 -10.16 2.18
C PRO A 52 0.54 -11.06 1.62
N ALA A 53 -0.50 -11.28 2.41
CA ALA A 53 -1.58 -12.19 2.07
C ALA A 53 -2.81 -11.45 1.51
N GLU A 54 -2.63 -10.60 0.51
CA GLU A 54 -3.62 -9.64 0.00
C GLU A 54 -4.99 -10.26 -0.33
N GLY A 55 -5.03 -11.30 -1.14
CA GLY A 55 -6.28 -12.00 -1.47
C GLY A 55 -6.92 -12.70 -0.28
N THR A 56 -6.11 -13.15 0.69
CA THR A 56 -6.58 -13.81 1.91
C THR A 56 -7.15 -12.80 2.89
N THR A 57 -6.50 -11.64 3.05
CA THR A 57 -6.99 -10.56 3.93
C THR A 57 -8.36 -10.05 3.48
N TYR A 58 -8.56 -9.88 2.17
CA TYR A 58 -9.86 -9.52 1.61
C TYR A 58 -10.93 -10.58 1.90
N ARG A 59 -10.62 -11.85 1.64
CA ARG A 59 -11.55 -12.95 1.87
C ARG A 59 -11.94 -13.08 3.34
N PHE A 60 -10.98 -13.01 4.25
CA PHE A 60 -11.24 -13.09 5.69
C PHE A 60 -12.04 -11.88 6.17
N ALA A 61 -11.69 -10.67 5.76
CA ALA A 61 -12.44 -9.48 6.12
C ALA A 61 -13.92 -9.60 5.70
N LYS A 62 -14.17 -10.10 4.49
CA LYS A 62 -15.53 -10.30 3.98
C LYS A 62 -16.30 -11.38 4.77
N GLU A 63 -15.67 -12.47 5.15
CA GLU A 63 -16.30 -13.52 5.96
C GLU A 63 -16.52 -13.07 7.41
N ASP A 64 -15.56 -12.39 8.00
CA ASP A 64 -15.67 -11.89 9.36
C ASP A 64 -16.78 -10.84 9.48
N LYS A 65 -16.95 -9.96 8.49
CA LYS A 65 -18.05 -8.99 8.48
C LYS A 65 -19.44 -9.63 8.52
N LYS A 66 -19.59 -10.80 7.93
CA LYS A 66 -20.86 -11.56 7.98
C LYS A 66 -21.13 -12.13 9.37
N ARG A 67 -20.05 -12.56 10.08
CA ARG A 67 -20.15 -13.18 11.40
C ARG A 67 -20.18 -12.15 12.54
N PHE A 68 -19.49 -11.05 12.33
CA PHE A 68 -19.30 -9.97 13.31
C PHE A 68 -19.61 -8.63 12.63
N PRO A 69 -20.89 -8.22 12.55
CA PRO A 69 -21.28 -7.00 11.84
C PRO A 69 -20.59 -5.72 12.28
N ASP A 70 -20.20 -5.66 13.56
CA ASP A 70 -19.58 -4.47 14.17
C ASP A 70 -18.04 -4.49 14.10
N ILE A 71 -17.44 -5.55 13.49
CA ILE A 71 -15.97 -5.65 13.40
C ILE A 71 -15.38 -4.49 12.59
N LEU A 72 -14.34 -3.88 13.14
CA LEU A 72 -13.59 -2.80 12.49
C LEU A 72 -12.62 -3.39 11.46
N GLN A 73 -12.66 -2.86 10.26
CA GLN A 73 -11.87 -3.30 9.12
C GLN A 73 -11.37 -2.09 8.35
N ALA A 74 -10.37 -2.31 7.50
CA ALA A 74 -9.93 -1.34 6.51
C ALA A 74 -10.74 -1.49 5.20
N GLY A 75 -10.64 -0.49 4.32
CA GLY A 75 -11.34 -0.46 3.04
C GLY A 75 -12.76 0.10 3.13
N THR A 76 -13.60 -0.32 2.21
CA THR A 76 -15.02 0.06 2.16
C THR A 76 -15.91 -1.13 2.51
N PRO A 77 -17.20 -0.92 2.81
CA PRO A 77 -18.13 -2.03 3.05
C PRO A 77 -18.19 -3.04 1.91
N GLU A 78 -18.00 -2.60 0.66
CA GLU A 78 -18.00 -3.44 -0.54
C GLU A 78 -16.66 -4.15 -0.75
N HIS A 79 -15.56 -3.51 -0.33
CA HIS A 79 -14.19 -3.99 -0.48
C HIS A 79 -13.41 -3.92 0.84
N PRO A 80 -13.84 -4.70 1.86
CA PRO A 80 -13.14 -4.73 3.15
C PRO A 80 -11.85 -5.53 3.03
N TYR A 81 -10.83 -5.15 3.82
CA TYR A 81 -9.60 -5.92 3.95
C TYR A 81 -8.97 -5.71 5.33
N TYR A 82 -7.98 -6.50 5.66
CA TYR A 82 -7.10 -6.28 6.79
C TYR A 82 -5.75 -5.77 6.31
N THR A 83 -5.22 -4.77 7.01
CA THR A 83 -3.87 -4.27 6.74
C THR A 83 -2.84 -5.38 6.89
N ASN A 84 -1.92 -5.47 5.94
CA ASN A 84 -0.87 -6.49 5.95
C ASN A 84 0.00 -6.39 7.20
N SER A 85 0.19 -7.53 7.87
CA SER A 85 1.13 -7.74 8.98
C SER A 85 1.14 -6.57 9.98
N SER A 86 2.26 -5.89 10.18
CA SER A 86 2.42 -4.70 11.03
C SER A 86 2.57 -3.41 10.21
N GLN A 87 2.14 -3.40 8.97
CA GLN A 87 2.26 -2.21 8.12
C GLN A 87 1.28 -1.11 8.52
N LEU A 88 1.59 0.11 8.09
CA LEU A 88 0.69 1.25 8.23
C LEU A 88 -0.57 1.05 7.37
N PRO A 89 -1.71 1.60 7.79
CA PRO A 89 -2.89 1.66 6.94
C PRO A 89 -2.60 2.31 5.60
N VAL A 90 -3.20 1.79 4.53
CA VAL A 90 -3.02 2.33 3.18
C VAL A 90 -3.47 3.79 3.13
N GLY A 91 -2.60 4.66 2.63
CA GLY A 91 -2.87 6.08 2.52
C GLY A 91 -2.70 6.88 3.83
N TYR A 92 -2.10 6.28 4.87
CA TYR A 92 -1.82 6.98 6.10
C TYR A 92 -0.88 8.18 5.90
N THR A 93 0.15 8.02 5.09
CA THR A 93 1.10 9.09 4.76
C THR A 93 1.62 8.97 3.34
N ASP A 94 1.88 10.11 2.73
CA ASP A 94 2.55 10.24 1.43
C ASP A 94 4.05 10.52 1.60
N ASP A 95 4.52 10.73 2.84
CA ASP A 95 5.93 10.91 3.15
C ASP A 95 6.62 9.55 3.37
N PRO A 96 7.50 9.12 2.46
CA PRO A 96 8.20 7.86 2.57
C PRO A 96 9.15 7.79 3.76
N PHE A 97 9.69 8.92 4.23
CA PHE A 97 10.58 8.95 5.38
C PHE A 97 9.81 8.78 6.69
N LEU A 98 8.64 9.41 6.82
CA LEU A 98 7.76 9.16 7.95
C LEU A 98 7.32 7.69 8.00
N ALA A 99 6.95 7.10 6.87
CA ALA A 99 6.62 5.67 6.80
C ALA A 99 7.79 4.79 7.24
N LEU A 100 9.02 5.12 6.81
CA LEU A 100 10.23 4.41 7.21
C LEU A 100 10.50 4.53 8.71
N GLU A 101 10.40 5.73 9.28
CA GLU A 101 10.59 5.97 10.71
C GLU A 101 9.61 5.15 11.56
N MET A 102 8.34 5.17 11.20
CA MET A 102 7.30 4.42 11.93
C MET A 102 7.43 2.89 11.77
N GLN A 103 8.04 2.42 10.70
CA GLN A 103 8.12 0.98 10.41
C GLN A 103 9.47 0.36 10.76
N ASP A 104 10.55 1.12 10.94
CA ASP A 104 11.90 0.58 11.17
C ASP A 104 11.95 -0.38 12.36
N ASP A 105 11.36 0.00 13.47
CA ASP A 105 11.36 -0.81 14.69
C ASP A 105 10.49 -2.07 14.59
N LEU A 106 9.38 -2.01 13.87
CA LEU A 106 8.49 -3.13 13.65
C LEU A 106 9.09 -4.13 12.64
N GLN A 107 9.57 -3.64 11.51
CA GLN A 107 10.07 -4.47 10.41
C GLN A 107 11.31 -5.29 10.80
N LYS A 108 12.20 -4.74 11.61
CA LYS A 108 13.39 -5.47 12.11
C LYS A 108 13.07 -6.62 13.08
N LYS A 109 11.83 -6.73 13.56
CA LYS A 109 11.40 -7.85 14.41
C LYS A 109 11.18 -9.15 13.63
N TYR A 110 10.93 -9.06 12.35
CA TYR A 110 10.75 -10.23 11.49
C TYR A 110 12.09 -10.89 11.19
N THR A 111 12.17 -12.19 11.41
CA THR A 111 13.39 -13.01 11.23
C THR A 111 13.36 -13.85 9.95
N GLY A 112 12.17 -13.97 9.34
CA GLY A 112 11.95 -14.58 8.04
C GLY A 112 11.92 -13.53 6.93
N GLY A 113 10.79 -13.32 6.32
CA GLY A 113 10.58 -12.31 5.27
C GLY A 113 9.75 -11.14 5.76
N THR A 114 10.07 -9.95 5.28
CA THR A 114 9.22 -8.77 5.37
C THR A 114 9.57 -7.82 4.24
N VAL A 115 8.63 -6.96 3.85
CA VAL A 115 8.86 -5.91 2.88
C VAL A 115 8.06 -4.67 3.26
N LEU A 116 8.70 -3.51 3.23
CA LEU A 116 8.01 -2.24 3.28
C LEU A 116 7.82 -1.70 1.87
N HIS A 117 6.56 -1.52 1.48
CA HIS A 117 6.20 -0.88 0.22
C HIS A 117 6.15 0.63 0.41
N LEU A 118 7.08 1.36 -0.21
CA LEU A 118 7.04 2.80 -0.30
C LEU A 118 6.22 3.18 -1.54
N TYR A 119 4.99 3.59 -1.32
CA TYR A 119 4.13 4.10 -2.38
C TYR A 119 4.46 5.56 -2.65
N MET A 120 4.96 5.83 -3.85
CA MET A 120 5.32 7.17 -4.27
C MET A 120 4.17 7.77 -5.08
N ASN A 121 3.64 8.93 -4.65
CA ASN A 121 2.58 9.63 -5.40
C ASN A 121 3.08 10.21 -6.72
N GLU A 122 4.39 10.36 -6.85
CA GLU A 122 5.04 10.87 -8.04
C GLU A 122 6.05 9.87 -8.61
N ALA A 123 6.29 9.94 -9.90
CA ALA A 123 7.36 9.19 -10.52
C ALA A 123 8.72 9.70 -10.01
N VAL A 124 9.63 8.79 -9.68
CA VAL A 124 11.01 9.18 -9.35
C VAL A 124 11.64 9.84 -10.57
N SER A 125 12.13 11.07 -10.41
CA SER A 125 12.51 11.95 -11.50
C SER A 125 13.68 11.46 -12.36
N SER A 126 14.57 10.63 -11.81
CA SER A 126 15.71 10.06 -12.52
C SER A 126 16.24 8.78 -11.85
N ALA A 127 17.07 8.04 -12.58
CA ALA A 127 17.77 6.88 -12.02
C ALA A 127 18.73 7.28 -10.88
N GLU A 128 19.34 8.45 -10.96
CA GLU A 128 20.21 9.01 -9.92
C GLU A 128 19.43 9.31 -8.65
N ALA A 129 18.25 9.94 -8.77
CA ALA A 129 17.37 10.21 -7.64
C ALA A 129 16.90 8.90 -6.97
N CYS A 130 16.55 7.90 -7.76
CA CYS A 130 16.19 6.58 -7.24
C CYS A 130 17.36 5.93 -6.48
N ARG A 131 18.56 5.94 -7.05
CA ARG A 131 19.78 5.41 -6.44
C ARG A 131 20.06 6.11 -5.11
N GLU A 132 19.96 7.44 -5.06
CA GLU A 132 20.21 8.20 -3.85
C GLU A 132 19.16 7.93 -2.77
N LEU A 133 17.88 7.83 -3.14
CA LEU A 133 16.80 7.44 -2.23
C LEU A 133 17.09 6.08 -1.61
N VAL A 134 17.35 5.05 -2.42
CA VAL A 134 17.65 3.70 -1.95
C VAL A 134 18.89 3.69 -1.05
N ARG A 135 19.96 4.37 -1.47
CA ARG A 135 21.19 4.46 -0.68
C ARG A 135 20.92 5.10 0.68
N ARG A 136 20.20 6.22 0.71
CA ARG A 136 19.87 6.93 1.95
C ARG A 136 19.02 6.06 2.89
N VAL A 137 18.02 5.37 2.36
CA VAL A 137 17.20 4.47 3.16
C VAL A 137 18.04 3.36 3.77
N LEU A 138 18.82 2.63 2.96
CA LEU A 138 19.62 1.50 3.42
C LEU A 138 20.78 1.89 4.36
N THR A 139 21.22 3.14 4.36
CA THR A 139 22.26 3.62 5.28
C THR A 139 21.71 4.23 6.56
N THR A 140 20.45 4.63 6.59
CA THR A 140 19.81 5.32 7.72
C THR A 140 18.94 4.38 8.55
N PHE A 141 18.21 3.50 7.90
CA PHE A 141 17.25 2.59 8.53
C PHE A 141 17.77 1.15 8.56
N ARG A 142 17.14 0.32 9.41
CA ARG A 142 17.53 -1.08 9.64
C ARG A 142 16.51 -2.08 9.06
N LEU A 143 15.54 -1.60 8.30
CA LEU A 143 14.55 -2.45 7.64
C LEU A 143 15.25 -3.49 6.75
N PRO A 144 14.83 -4.76 6.80
CA PRO A 144 15.46 -5.81 6.01
C PRO A 144 15.24 -5.67 4.51
N TYR A 145 14.09 -5.12 4.09
CA TYR A 145 13.72 -5.02 2.68
C TYR A 145 12.73 -3.87 2.43
N ILE A 146 12.94 -3.16 1.34
CA ILE A 146 12.04 -2.12 0.86
C ILE A 146 11.74 -2.32 -0.62
N THR A 147 10.56 -1.86 -1.07
CA THR A 147 10.27 -1.63 -2.48
C THR A 147 9.87 -0.19 -2.69
N VAL A 148 10.29 0.40 -3.79
CA VAL A 148 9.81 1.70 -4.26
C VAL A 148 8.79 1.44 -5.34
N THR A 149 7.52 1.71 -5.02
CA THR A 149 6.39 1.44 -5.92
C THR A 149 5.84 2.77 -6.40
N PRO A 150 6.08 3.16 -7.65
CA PRO A 150 5.48 4.37 -8.21
C PRO A 150 3.97 4.19 -8.34
N THR A 151 3.23 5.25 -8.06
CA THR A 151 1.79 5.29 -8.31
C THR A 151 1.51 5.24 -9.80
N PHE A 152 0.54 4.45 -10.19
CA PHE A 152 0.07 4.36 -11.57
C PHE A 152 -1.46 4.25 -11.60
N SER A 153 -2.04 4.71 -12.70
CA SER A 153 -3.45 4.53 -13.01
C SER A 153 -3.61 3.45 -14.06
N ILE A 154 -4.74 2.76 -14.06
CA ILE A 154 -5.03 1.73 -15.07
C ILE A 154 -6.20 2.21 -15.92
N CYS A 155 -5.95 2.38 -17.22
CA CYS A 155 -7.00 2.62 -18.20
C CYS A 155 -7.38 1.30 -18.88
N PRO A 156 -8.67 0.95 -18.97
CA PRO A 156 -9.09 -0.28 -19.66
C PRO A 156 -8.65 -0.35 -21.13
N LYS A 157 -8.45 0.80 -21.78
CA LYS A 157 -8.03 0.92 -23.18
C LYS A 157 -6.51 1.02 -23.37
N HIS A 158 -5.82 1.80 -22.50
CA HIS A 158 -4.42 2.16 -22.67
C HIS A 158 -3.48 1.45 -21.68
N GLY A 159 -4.04 0.63 -20.76
CA GLY A 159 -3.23 -0.09 -19.78
C GLY A 159 -2.67 0.82 -18.69
N TYR A 160 -1.43 0.55 -18.26
CA TYR A 160 -0.77 1.26 -17.18
C TYR A 160 -0.32 2.66 -17.62
N ILE A 161 -0.65 3.66 -16.78
CA ILE A 161 -0.30 5.06 -16.99
C ILE A 161 0.42 5.54 -15.73
N SER A 162 1.62 6.07 -15.88
CA SER A 162 2.42 6.59 -14.76
C SER A 162 1.71 7.77 -14.08
N GLY A 163 1.70 7.74 -12.74
CA GLY A 163 1.08 8.76 -11.90
C GLY A 163 -0.40 8.50 -11.62
N ARG A 164 -0.95 9.36 -10.75
CA ARG A 164 -2.37 9.33 -10.38
C ARG A 164 -3.16 10.21 -11.36
N HIS A 165 -4.08 9.61 -12.06
CA HIS A 165 -4.95 10.26 -13.01
C HIS A 165 -6.42 9.89 -12.73
N ASP A 166 -7.27 10.88 -12.52
CA ASP A 166 -8.72 10.68 -12.40
C ASP A 166 -9.34 10.28 -13.74
N PHE A 167 -8.74 10.77 -14.83
CA PHE A 167 -9.10 10.43 -16.22
C PHE A 167 -7.85 10.06 -17.01
N CYS A 168 -8.01 9.21 -18.00
CA CYS A 168 -6.91 8.77 -18.84
C CYS A 168 -6.47 9.89 -19.81
N PRO A 169 -5.25 10.43 -19.74
CA PRO A 169 -4.80 11.49 -20.62
C PRO A 169 -4.77 11.08 -22.11
N TYR A 170 -4.60 9.80 -22.40
CA TYR A 170 -4.64 9.29 -23.77
C TYR A 170 -6.07 9.21 -24.30
N CYS A 171 -7.04 8.81 -23.49
CA CYS A 171 -8.46 8.89 -23.88
C CYS A 171 -8.91 10.32 -24.12
N ASP A 172 -8.47 11.27 -23.28
CA ASP A 172 -8.79 12.67 -23.44
C ASP A 172 -8.20 13.26 -24.73
N ALA A 173 -6.93 12.93 -25.02
CA ALA A 173 -6.28 13.32 -26.25
C ALA A 173 -7.00 12.78 -27.51
N GLU A 174 -7.44 11.51 -27.47
CA GLU A 174 -8.22 10.90 -28.57
C GLU A 174 -9.59 11.56 -28.75
N LEU A 175 -10.28 11.86 -27.65
CA LEU A 175 -11.57 12.57 -27.70
C LEU A 175 -11.43 13.98 -28.26
N LEU A 176 -10.37 14.70 -27.88
CA LEU A 176 -10.05 16.02 -28.42
C LEU A 176 -9.72 15.96 -29.90
N ALA A 177 -8.93 14.96 -30.32
CA ALA A 177 -8.60 14.77 -31.74
C ALA A 177 -9.86 14.47 -32.57
N LYS A 178 -10.75 13.61 -32.06
CA LYS A 178 -12.01 13.29 -32.72
C LYS A 178 -12.91 14.52 -32.85
N LYS A 179 -13.09 15.30 -31.78
CA LYS A 179 -13.86 16.54 -31.82
C LYS A 179 -13.30 17.57 -32.83
N LYS A 180 -11.97 17.71 -32.90
CA LYS A 180 -11.32 18.57 -33.87
C LYS A 180 -11.57 18.11 -35.31
N ALA A 181 -11.50 16.82 -35.58
CA ALA A 181 -11.77 16.25 -36.89
C ALA A 181 -13.25 16.46 -37.29
N GLU A 182 -14.20 16.21 -36.40
CA GLU A 182 -15.62 16.46 -36.63
C GLU A 182 -15.92 17.95 -36.91
N ALA A 183 -15.32 18.86 -36.15
CA ALA A 183 -15.45 20.26 -36.36
C ALA A 183 -14.87 20.75 -37.73
N ALA A 184 -13.75 20.15 -38.14
CA ALA A 184 -13.15 20.45 -39.44
C ALA A 184 -14.05 20.01 -40.61
N VAL A 185 -14.65 18.82 -40.50
CA VAL A 185 -15.61 18.31 -41.50
C VAL A 185 -16.88 19.18 -41.56
N ALA A 186 -17.41 19.57 -40.38
CA ALA A 186 -18.59 20.47 -40.34
C ALA A 186 -18.32 21.82 -40.99
N ASN A 187 -17.15 22.45 -40.74
CA ASN A 187 -16.75 23.69 -41.32
C ASN A 187 -16.56 23.58 -42.85
N ALA A 188 -15.94 22.48 -43.31
CA ALA A 188 -15.78 22.23 -44.75
C ALA A 188 -17.13 22.05 -45.47
N SER A 189 -18.08 21.38 -44.81
CA SER A 189 -19.41 21.19 -45.35
C SER A 189 -20.25 22.46 -45.39
N GLN A 190 -20.05 23.40 -44.45
CA GLN A 190 -20.67 24.71 -44.46
C GLN A 190 -20.08 25.61 -45.54
N ALA A 191 -18.75 25.61 -45.74
CA ALA A 191 -18.09 26.35 -46.79
C ALA A 191 -18.52 25.88 -48.19
N ALA A 192 -18.68 24.57 -48.38
CA ALA A 192 -19.14 24.00 -49.64
C ALA A 192 -20.64 24.31 -49.98
N LYS A 193 -21.47 24.66 -48.99
CA LYS A 193 -22.86 25.07 -49.16
C LYS A 193 -23.04 26.56 -49.40
N ALA A 194 -22.00 27.38 -49.12
CA ALA A 194 -22.03 28.81 -49.27
C ALA A 194 -21.34 29.30 -50.55
N ALA A 195 -20.75 28.41 -51.35
CA ALA A 195 -20.19 28.65 -52.68
C ALA A 195 -21.12 28.13 -53.77
#